data_b8e4031fa2a72361f947c24c7d8b0ff9
#
_entry.id   b8e4031fa2a72361f947c24c7d8b0ff9
#
_cell.length_a   1.000
_cell.length_b   1.000
_cell.length_c   1.000
_cell.angle_alpha   90.00
_cell.angle_beta   90.00
_cell.angle_gamma   90.00
#
_symmetry.space_group_name_H-M   'P 1'
#
loop_
_entity.id
_entity.type
_entity.pdbx_description
1 polymer ?
#
loop_
_entity_poly.entity_id
_entity_poly.type
_entity_poly.pdbx_seq_one_letter_code
_entity_poly.pdbx_strand_id
1 'polypeptide(L)'
;NKKSVSKLVDTSYRKAGLKKTVIFADQLMYLGFDFSTRSGSSIGVNDFVIPEEKAKIIDLSEKEVKAIEKQFDSGLVTRGERYNKVIDIWSRANEQVAKAMMEKISTESAKTPDGENVDQSSFNSVYIYADSGARGSPAQIRQLSGMRGLMSKPDGSIIETPITANFREGLSVLQYFISTHGARKGLADTALKTANSGYLTRRLCDVSMDSVINIEDCGTSESITVTSIIDGGEIIQPLTDRILGRVIAEPILDNEGKELFAINTMLDEDALDVIDELNLSSLKIRSPMTCDASIGVCAKCYGRDLARGHLVHRGEAVGVVAAQSIGEPGTQLTMRTFHIGGAASSASEDNAIFNKNPGVVSFSDDMKTVTNKDKLEVVVSRNAMCSISDANGKIIEQYKVPYGAVLEVADSNDLEEGLKIAS
;
A
#
# COMPACT_ATOMS: atom_id res chain seq x y z
N ASN A 1 -11.89 -14.10 5.05
CA ASN A 1 -10.47 -13.71 5.17
C ASN A 1 -10.28 -12.69 6.31
N LYS A 2 -9.04 -12.31 6.61
CA LYS A 2 -8.70 -11.38 7.71
C LYS A 2 -9.45 -10.04 7.61
N LYS A 3 -9.56 -9.46 6.41
CA LYS A 3 -10.27 -8.19 6.19
C LYS A 3 -11.77 -8.31 6.52
N SER A 4 -12.42 -9.39 6.12
CA SER A 4 -13.85 -9.63 6.41
C SER A 4 -14.12 -9.81 7.91
N VAL A 5 -13.24 -10.51 8.62
CA VAL A 5 -13.34 -10.68 10.08
C VAL A 5 -13.17 -9.33 10.79
N SER A 6 -12.19 -8.52 10.36
CA SER A 6 -11.98 -7.18 10.92
C SER A 6 -13.23 -6.29 10.73
N LYS A 7 -13.81 -6.28 9.52
CA LYS A 7 -15.05 -5.54 9.23
C LYS A 7 -16.24 -6.02 10.07
N LEU A 8 -16.34 -7.34 10.28
CA LEU A 8 -17.40 -7.93 11.09
C LEU A 8 -17.30 -7.52 12.58
N VAL A 9 -16.08 -7.53 13.13
CA VAL A 9 -15.83 -7.10 14.53
C VAL A 9 -16.12 -5.60 14.68
N ASP A 10 -15.71 -4.76 13.74
CA ASP A 10 -15.99 -3.33 13.74
C ASP A 10 -17.50 -3.05 13.68
N THR A 11 -18.23 -3.71 12.77
CA THR A 11 -19.70 -3.59 12.68
C THR A 11 -20.39 -4.05 13.97
N SER A 12 -19.90 -5.13 14.60
CA SER A 12 -20.41 -5.59 15.88
C SER A 12 -20.17 -4.57 17.00
N TYR A 13 -18.99 -3.95 17.04
CA TYR A 13 -18.66 -2.93 18.01
C TYR A 13 -19.60 -1.74 17.93
N ARG A 14 -19.88 -1.25 16.74
CA ARG A 14 -20.75 -0.10 16.50
C ARG A 14 -22.21 -0.39 16.82
N LYS A 15 -22.75 -1.54 16.39
CA LYS A 15 -24.17 -1.89 16.56
C LYS A 15 -24.49 -2.53 17.91
N ALA A 16 -23.62 -3.34 18.45
CA ALA A 16 -23.89 -4.14 19.66
C ALA A 16 -23.20 -3.63 20.94
N GLY A 17 -22.22 -2.74 20.80
CA GLY A 17 -21.44 -2.15 21.87
C GLY A 17 -20.31 -3.06 22.38
N LEU A 18 -19.40 -2.51 23.19
CA LEU A 18 -18.14 -3.13 23.62
C LEU A 18 -18.32 -4.52 24.22
N LYS A 19 -19.20 -4.68 25.22
CA LYS A 19 -19.36 -5.94 25.95
C LYS A 19 -19.77 -7.11 25.06
N LYS A 20 -20.74 -6.88 24.16
CA LYS A 20 -21.22 -7.91 23.25
C LYS A 20 -20.18 -8.25 22.19
N THR A 21 -19.42 -7.26 21.73
CA THR A 21 -18.33 -7.47 20.77
C THR A 21 -17.19 -8.29 21.33
N VAL A 22 -16.81 -8.08 22.61
CA VAL A 22 -15.78 -8.91 23.26
C VAL A 22 -16.24 -10.37 23.34
N ILE A 23 -17.48 -10.61 23.79
CA ILE A 23 -18.04 -11.97 23.86
C ILE A 23 -18.09 -12.62 22.46
N PHE A 24 -18.51 -11.84 21.45
CA PHE A 24 -18.54 -12.30 20.06
C PHE A 24 -17.14 -12.65 19.54
N ALA A 25 -16.13 -11.81 19.81
CA ALA A 25 -14.74 -12.05 19.39
C ALA A 25 -14.18 -13.31 20.05
N ASP A 26 -14.44 -13.54 21.35
CA ASP A 26 -14.03 -14.76 22.04
C ASP A 26 -14.70 -16.00 21.44
N GLN A 27 -16.01 -15.96 21.21
CA GLN A 27 -16.72 -17.08 20.57
C GLN A 27 -16.22 -17.37 19.18
N LEU A 28 -15.93 -16.33 18.37
CA LEU A 28 -15.37 -16.49 17.03
C LEU A 28 -13.97 -17.11 17.07
N MET A 29 -13.16 -16.72 18.04
CA MET A 29 -11.82 -17.29 18.24
C MET A 29 -11.89 -18.78 18.60
N TYR A 30 -12.73 -19.17 19.58
CA TYR A 30 -12.90 -20.57 19.97
C TYR A 30 -13.48 -21.42 18.85
N LEU A 31 -14.44 -20.88 18.09
CA LEU A 31 -14.97 -21.53 16.89
C LEU A 31 -13.85 -21.79 15.86
N GLY A 32 -13.00 -20.79 15.63
CA GLY A 32 -11.83 -20.92 14.77
C GLY A 32 -10.86 -22.01 15.21
N PHE A 33 -10.58 -22.12 16.51
CA PHE A 33 -9.74 -23.17 17.05
C PHE A 33 -10.34 -24.57 16.87
N ASP A 34 -11.63 -24.73 17.12
CA ASP A 34 -12.34 -26.01 16.96
C ASP A 34 -12.32 -26.48 15.49
N PHE A 35 -12.67 -25.61 14.55
CA PHE A 35 -12.63 -25.94 13.13
C PHE A 35 -11.21 -26.16 12.61
N SER A 36 -10.23 -25.38 13.07
CA SER A 36 -8.83 -25.59 12.69
C SER A 36 -8.32 -26.95 13.19
N THR A 37 -8.71 -27.36 14.38
CA THR A 37 -8.36 -28.68 14.93
C THR A 37 -9.02 -29.81 14.14
N ARG A 38 -10.30 -29.66 13.80
CA ARG A 38 -11.03 -30.67 13.00
C ARG A 38 -10.55 -30.79 11.57
N SER A 39 -10.10 -29.67 10.94
CA SER A 39 -9.62 -29.68 9.56
C SER A 39 -8.37 -30.54 9.39
N GLY A 40 -7.54 -30.69 10.44
CA GLY A 40 -6.28 -31.43 10.36
C GLY A 40 -5.30 -30.86 9.34
N SER A 41 -5.40 -29.58 9.01
CA SER A 41 -4.56 -28.94 7.98
C SER A 41 -3.10 -29.03 8.36
N SER A 42 -2.28 -29.49 7.43
CA SER A 42 -0.84 -29.65 7.56
C SER A 42 -0.15 -29.15 6.30
N ILE A 43 1.12 -28.79 6.40
CA ILE A 43 1.94 -28.35 5.25
C ILE A 43 3.06 -29.35 5.05
N GLY A 44 3.11 -29.93 3.85
CA GLY A 44 4.21 -30.78 3.39
C GLY A 44 5.03 -30.08 2.30
N VAL A 45 6.21 -30.64 1.99
CA VAL A 45 7.07 -30.12 0.92
C VAL A 45 6.37 -30.18 -0.44
N ASN A 46 5.51 -31.15 -0.66
CA ASN A 46 4.78 -31.32 -1.92
C ASN A 46 3.71 -30.29 -2.16
N ASP A 47 3.21 -29.61 -1.10
CA ASP A 47 2.19 -28.56 -1.22
C ASP A 47 2.74 -27.28 -1.86
N PHE A 48 4.06 -27.13 -1.89
CA PHE A 48 4.75 -26.06 -2.59
C PHE A 48 4.92 -26.41 -4.07
N VAL A 49 3.89 -26.21 -4.87
CA VAL A 49 3.90 -26.53 -6.29
C VAL A 49 4.78 -25.57 -7.07
N ILE A 50 5.70 -26.10 -7.88
CA ILE A 50 6.55 -25.30 -8.78
C ILE A 50 5.84 -25.18 -10.12
N PRO A 51 5.63 -23.97 -10.66
CA PRO A 51 4.98 -23.78 -11.95
C PRO A 51 5.87 -24.28 -13.09
N GLU A 52 5.29 -24.99 -14.04
CA GLU A 52 6.01 -25.51 -15.22
C GLU A 52 6.49 -24.39 -16.14
N GLU A 53 5.81 -23.26 -16.12
CA GLU A 53 6.12 -22.07 -16.90
C GLU A 53 7.39 -21.36 -16.44
N LYS A 54 7.83 -21.61 -15.21
CA LYS A 54 9.06 -21.02 -14.63
C LYS A 54 10.27 -21.16 -15.54
N ALA A 55 10.51 -22.36 -16.06
CA ALA A 55 11.66 -22.61 -16.92
C ALA A 55 11.62 -21.78 -18.20
N LYS A 56 10.44 -21.64 -18.81
CA LYS A 56 10.25 -20.84 -20.03
C LYS A 56 10.49 -19.35 -19.79
N ILE A 57 9.97 -18.83 -18.66
CA ILE A 57 10.15 -17.42 -18.28
C ILE A 57 11.63 -17.11 -18.03
N ILE A 58 12.34 -17.99 -17.32
CA ILE A 58 13.77 -17.84 -17.05
C ILE A 58 14.58 -17.86 -18.35
N ASP A 59 14.32 -18.82 -19.24
CA ASP A 59 15.04 -18.95 -20.53
C ASP A 59 14.84 -17.73 -21.43
N LEU A 60 13.62 -17.15 -21.44
CA LEU A 60 13.35 -15.93 -22.18
C LEU A 60 14.13 -14.74 -21.61
N SER A 61 14.09 -14.57 -20.30
CA SER A 61 14.81 -13.50 -19.61
C SER A 61 16.32 -13.60 -19.77
N GLU A 62 16.89 -14.81 -19.75
CA GLU A 62 18.32 -15.01 -20.05
C GLU A 62 18.69 -14.62 -21.48
N LYS A 63 17.82 -14.88 -22.44
CA LYS A 63 18.05 -14.45 -23.84
C LYS A 63 18.05 -12.93 -23.99
N GLU A 64 17.11 -12.26 -23.29
CA GLU A 64 17.05 -10.79 -23.26
C GLU A 64 18.30 -10.21 -22.61
N VAL A 65 18.75 -10.75 -21.47
CA VAL A 65 19.98 -10.31 -20.81
C VAL A 65 21.19 -10.49 -21.71
N LYS A 66 21.33 -11.64 -22.37
CA LYS A 66 22.44 -11.88 -23.35
C LYS A 66 22.39 -10.91 -24.55
N ALA A 67 21.21 -10.47 -24.98
CA ALA A 67 21.09 -9.46 -26.03
C ALA A 67 21.59 -8.10 -25.54
N ILE A 68 21.28 -7.70 -24.31
CA ILE A 68 21.80 -6.46 -23.70
C ILE A 68 23.32 -6.53 -23.49
N GLU A 69 23.85 -7.65 -23.06
CA GLU A 69 25.30 -7.85 -22.92
C GLU A 69 26.01 -7.65 -24.27
N LYS A 70 25.48 -8.19 -25.37
CA LYS A 70 26.01 -7.96 -26.72
C LYS A 70 25.95 -6.49 -27.14
N GLN A 71 24.88 -5.78 -26.79
CA GLN A 71 24.76 -4.34 -27.03
C GLN A 71 25.80 -3.54 -26.23
N PHE A 72 26.07 -3.95 -25.01
CA PHE A 72 27.13 -3.36 -24.19
C PHE A 72 28.51 -3.61 -24.77
N ASP A 73 28.82 -4.84 -25.19
CA ASP A 73 30.10 -5.21 -25.82
C ASP A 73 30.34 -4.48 -27.15
N SER A 74 29.26 -4.15 -27.89
CA SER A 74 29.32 -3.34 -29.10
C SER A 74 29.41 -1.82 -28.84
N GLY A 75 29.37 -1.39 -27.56
CA GLY A 75 29.49 0.01 -27.18
C GLY A 75 28.21 0.84 -27.35
N LEU A 76 27.06 0.21 -27.63
CA LEU A 76 25.77 0.90 -27.83
C LEU A 76 25.11 1.32 -26.51
N VAL A 77 25.44 0.68 -25.40
CA VAL A 77 24.82 0.90 -24.09
C VAL A 77 25.90 1.18 -23.04
N THR A 78 25.64 2.14 -22.15
CA THR A 78 26.54 2.44 -21.03
C THR A 78 26.47 1.37 -19.93
N ARG A 79 27.48 1.33 -19.05
CA ARG A 79 27.50 0.38 -17.93
C ARG A 79 26.30 0.57 -16.97
N GLY A 80 25.88 1.80 -16.73
CA GLY A 80 24.73 2.12 -15.89
C GLY A 80 23.40 1.66 -16.50
N GLU A 81 23.21 1.93 -17.79
CA GLU A 81 22.03 1.48 -18.53
C GLU A 81 21.94 -0.05 -18.60
N ARG A 82 23.07 -0.72 -18.88
CA ARG A 82 23.10 -2.18 -18.83
C ARG A 82 22.64 -2.72 -17.47
N TYR A 83 23.20 -2.16 -16.38
CA TYR A 83 22.84 -2.54 -15.02
C TYR A 83 21.34 -2.37 -14.73
N ASN A 84 20.77 -1.23 -15.07
CA ASN A 84 19.35 -0.96 -14.86
C ASN A 84 18.47 -1.89 -15.71
N LYS A 85 18.77 -2.05 -17.00
CA LYS A 85 18.00 -2.95 -17.88
C LYS A 85 18.04 -4.41 -17.43
N VAL A 86 19.17 -4.90 -16.94
CA VAL A 86 19.26 -6.27 -16.40
C VAL A 86 18.41 -6.44 -15.15
N ILE A 87 18.42 -5.46 -14.23
CA ILE A 87 17.59 -5.48 -13.04
C ILE A 87 16.10 -5.49 -13.42
N ASP A 88 15.68 -4.66 -14.36
CA ASP A 88 14.28 -4.57 -14.80
C ASP A 88 13.80 -5.89 -15.43
N ILE A 89 14.61 -6.52 -16.26
CA ILE A 89 14.27 -7.83 -16.84
C ILE A 89 14.04 -8.86 -15.74
N TRP A 90 14.96 -8.94 -14.77
CA TRP A 90 14.85 -9.92 -13.70
C TRP A 90 13.73 -9.61 -12.71
N SER A 91 13.40 -8.33 -12.50
CA SER A 91 12.25 -7.92 -11.69
C SER A 91 10.93 -8.34 -12.34
N ARG A 92 10.76 -8.06 -13.65
CA ARG A 92 9.60 -8.54 -14.41
C ARG A 92 9.48 -10.06 -14.44
N ALA A 93 10.58 -10.75 -14.68
CA ALA A 93 10.60 -12.22 -14.64
C ALA A 93 10.16 -12.77 -13.28
N ASN A 94 10.62 -12.15 -12.20
CA ASN A 94 10.26 -12.53 -10.84
C ASN A 94 8.76 -12.34 -10.54
N GLU A 95 8.14 -11.27 -11.06
CA GLU A 95 6.70 -11.02 -10.95
C GLU A 95 5.89 -12.01 -11.78
N GLN A 96 6.31 -12.27 -13.02
CA GLN A 96 5.65 -13.26 -13.88
C GLN A 96 5.68 -14.66 -13.27
N VAL A 97 6.82 -15.07 -12.70
CA VAL A 97 6.92 -16.35 -11.97
C VAL A 97 6.03 -16.36 -10.73
N ALA A 98 5.94 -15.24 -10.00
CA ALA A 98 5.07 -15.13 -8.84
C ALA A 98 3.58 -15.26 -9.23
N LYS A 99 3.17 -14.61 -10.31
CA LYS A 99 1.81 -14.68 -10.84
C LYS A 99 1.46 -16.11 -11.27
N ALA A 100 2.28 -16.73 -12.12
CA ALA A 100 2.09 -18.09 -12.57
C ALA A 100 2.05 -19.11 -11.41
N MET A 101 2.89 -18.90 -10.39
CA MET A 101 2.88 -19.72 -9.18
C MET A 101 1.56 -19.58 -8.40
N MET A 102 1.07 -18.36 -8.20
CA MET A 102 -0.17 -18.13 -7.47
C MET A 102 -1.38 -18.69 -8.23
N GLU A 103 -1.44 -18.53 -9.53
CA GLU A 103 -2.47 -19.12 -10.40
C GLU A 103 -2.48 -20.65 -10.29
N LYS A 104 -1.29 -21.27 -10.34
CA LYS A 104 -1.16 -22.74 -10.25
C LYS A 104 -1.54 -23.30 -8.87
N ILE A 105 -1.25 -22.55 -7.79
CA ILE A 105 -1.59 -22.98 -6.43
C ILE A 105 -3.07 -22.71 -6.11
N SER A 106 -3.68 -21.68 -6.74
CA SER A 106 -5.07 -21.29 -6.48
C SER A 106 -6.11 -22.18 -7.13
N THR A 107 -5.76 -22.87 -8.21
CA THR A 107 -6.68 -23.69 -9.00
C THR A 107 -6.27 -25.16 -9.00
N GLU A 108 -7.24 -26.03 -8.87
CA GLU A 108 -7.08 -27.47 -8.93
C GLU A 108 -8.16 -28.07 -9.83
N SER A 109 -7.74 -28.88 -10.81
CA SER A 109 -8.70 -29.57 -11.70
C SER A 109 -9.21 -30.83 -11.01
N ALA A 110 -10.48 -30.81 -10.63
CA ALA A 110 -11.19 -31.95 -10.07
C ALA A 110 -12.00 -32.67 -11.15
N LYS A 111 -12.07 -34.01 -11.07
CA LYS A 111 -12.96 -34.83 -11.93
C LYS A 111 -14.32 -34.89 -11.27
N THR A 112 -15.34 -34.42 -11.98
CA THR A 112 -16.74 -34.63 -11.60
C THR A 112 -17.10 -36.11 -11.73
N PRO A 113 -18.13 -36.60 -11.03
CA PRO A 113 -18.61 -37.96 -11.18
C PRO A 113 -18.95 -38.35 -12.65
N ASP A 114 -19.26 -37.35 -13.46
CA ASP A 114 -19.58 -37.52 -14.90
C ASP A 114 -18.31 -37.57 -15.80
N GLY A 115 -17.10 -37.48 -15.20
CA GLY A 115 -15.82 -37.61 -15.90
C GLY A 115 -15.29 -36.33 -16.52
N GLU A 116 -15.98 -35.20 -16.38
CA GLU A 116 -15.52 -33.89 -16.84
C GLU A 116 -14.51 -33.26 -15.86
N ASN A 117 -13.45 -32.62 -16.38
CA ASN A 117 -12.54 -31.84 -15.57
C ASN A 117 -13.14 -30.46 -15.33
N VAL A 118 -13.36 -30.11 -14.06
CA VAL A 118 -13.80 -28.78 -13.64
C VAL A 118 -12.72 -28.16 -12.79
N ASP A 119 -12.33 -26.93 -13.14
CA ASP A 119 -11.39 -26.17 -12.33
C ASP A 119 -12.11 -25.60 -11.12
N GLN A 120 -11.63 -25.95 -9.94
CA GLN A 120 -12.13 -25.47 -8.66
C GLN A 120 -11.03 -24.78 -7.86
N SER A 121 -11.44 -24.01 -6.83
CA SER A 121 -10.49 -23.45 -5.87
C SER A 121 -9.72 -24.56 -5.18
N SER A 122 -8.41 -24.44 -5.15
CA SER A 122 -7.51 -25.47 -4.62
C SER A 122 -7.70 -25.67 -3.12
N PHE A 123 -7.64 -26.92 -2.66
CA PHE A 123 -7.59 -27.31 -1.25
C PHE A 123 -6.15 -27.34 -0.70
N ASN A 124 -5.18 -26.78 -1.42
CA ASN A 124 -3.80 -26.68 -0.97
C ASN A 124 -3.71 -25.84 0.32
N SER A 125 -3.18 -26.42 1.39
CA SER A 125 -3.07 -25.74 2.70
C SER A 125 -2.26 -24.45 2.63
N VAL A 126 -1.23 -24.38 1.79
CA VAL A 126 -0.40 -23.17 1.59
C VAL A 126 -1.23 -22.04 0.99
N TYR A 127 -2.06 -22.37 -0.02
CA TYR A 127 -2.96 -21.39 -0.63
C TYR A 127 -4.01 -20.90 0.37
N ILE A 128 -4.65 -21.80 1.10
CA ILE A 128 -5.67 -21.46 2.10
C ILE A 128 -5.11 -20.51 3.16
N TYR A 129 -3.90 -20.74 3.67
CA TYR A 129 -3.28 -19.86 4.65
C TYR A 129 -2.93 -18.48 4.09
N ALA A 130 -2.44 -18.41 2.85
CA ALA A 130 -2.10 -17.16 2.20
C ALA A 130 -3.33 -16.33 1.81
N ASP A 131 -4.35 -16.95 1.23
CA ASP A 131 -5.59 -16.28 0.80
C ASP A 131 -6.39 -15.79 2.01
N SER A 132 -6.51 -16.62 3.06
CA SER A 132 -7.18 -16.20 4.30
C SER A 132 -6.45 -15.08 5.04
N GLY A 133 -5.15 -14.88 4.76
CA GLY A 133 -4.30 -13.93 5.48
C GLY A 133 -3.94 -14.38 6.91
N ALA A 134 -4.14 -15.65 7.23
CA ALA A 134 -3.80 -16.22 8.54
C ALA A 134 -2.28 -16.31 8.73
N ARG A 135 -1.57 -16.80 7.73
CA ARG A 135 -0.12 -16.95 7.77
C ARG A 135 0.49 -16.97 6.36
N GLY A 136 1.65 -16.36 6.25
CA GLY A 136 2.38 -16.29 4.99
C GLY A 136 1.91 -15.15 4.08
N SER A 137 2.80 -14.70 3.23
CA SER A 137 2.51 -13.72 2.19
C SER A 137 2.88 -14.31 0.83
N PRO A 138 2.31 -13.82 -0.29
CA PRO A 138 2.70 -14.25 -1.63
C PRO A 138 4.22 -14.16 -1.87
N ALA A 139 4.88 -13.12 -1.31
CA ALA A 139 6.32 -12.94 -1.41
C ALA A 139 7.12 -14.06 -0.70
N GLN A 140 6.64 -14.55 0.44
CA GLN A 140 7.28 -15.67 1.14
C GLN A 140 7.09 -16.99 0.40
N ILE A 141 5.89 -17.26 -0.13
CA ILE A 141 5.59 -18.46 -0.92
C ILE A 141 6.41 -18.47 -2.20
N ARG A 142 6.57 -17.31 -2.85
CA ARG A 142 7.42 -17.15 -4.04
C ARG A 142 8.85 -17.64 -3.79
N GLN A 143 9.44 -17.32 -2.64
CA GLN A 143 10.79 -17.81 -2.31
C GLN A 143 10.85 -19.34 -2.10
N LEU A 144 9.73 -19.94 -1.70
CA LEU A 144 9.65 -21.39 -1.45
C LEU A 144 9.39 -22.21 -2.71
N SER A 145 8.50 -21.74 -3.61
CA SER A 145 8.05 -22.48 -4.80
C SER A 145 8.34 -21.82 -6.14
N GLY A 146 8.54 -20.51 -6.15
CA GLY A 146 8.78 -19.75 -7.37
C GLY A 146 10.26 -19.53 -7.62
N MET A 147 10.71 -18.30 -7.42
CA MET A 147 12.08 -17.84 -7.61
C MET A 147 12.44 -16.87 -6.47
N ARG A 148 13.67 -16.97 -5.95
CA ARG A 148 14.10 -16.07 -4.88
C ARG A 148 14.37 -14.65 -5.40
N GLY A 149 14.90 -14.50 -6.62
CA GLY A 149 15.10 -13.24 -7.31
C GLY A 149 16.41 -12.52 -7.00
N LEU A 150 16.41 -11.21 -7.16
CA LEU A 150 17.58 -10.35 -6.98
C LEU A 150 17.87 -10.13 -5.49
N MET A 151 19.16 -10.07 -5.15
CA MET A 151 19.62 -9.85 -3.78
C MET A 151 20.35 -8.51 -3.65
N SER A 152 20.16 -7.84 -2.53
CA SER A 152 20.87 -6.60 -2.22
C SER A 152 22.17 -6.87 -1.44
N LYS A 153 23.22 -6.11 -1.79
CA LYS A 153 24.45 -6.07 -1.01
C LYS A 153 24.28 -5.21 0.25
N PRO A 154 25.21 -5.30 1.22
CA PRO A 154 25.18 -4.44 2.41
C PRO A 154 25.23 -2.93 2.08
N ASP A 155 25.87 -2.53 0.99
CA ASP A 155 25.97 -1.15 0.50
C ASP A 155 24.66 -0.61 -0.11
N GLY A 156 23.66 -1.45 -0.29
CA GLY A 156 22.36 -1.10 -0.89
C GLY A 156 22.27 -1.39 -2.38
N SER A 157 23.39 -1.64 -3.08
CA SER A 157 23.38 -2.01 -4.51
C SER A 157 22.76 -3.39 -4.70
N ILE A 158 22.16 -3.64 -5.86
CA ILE A 158 21.55 -4.92 -6.22
C ILE A 158 22.59 -5.76 -6.98
N ILE A 159 22.64 -7.07 -6.68
CA ILE A 159 23.48 -8.01 -7.40
C ILE A 159 22.80 -8.35 -8.72
N GLU A 160 23.47 -8.13 -9.86
CA GLU A 160 22.93 -8.34 -11.22
C GLU A 160 22.52 -9.81 -11.46
N THR A 161 23.21 -10.77 -10.81
CA THR A 161 22.92 -12.20 -10.95
C THR A 161 21.79 -12.59 -10.01
N PRO A 162 20.60 -12.98 -10.52
CA PRO A 162 19.49 -13.39 -9.68
C PRO A 162 19.68 -14.80 -9.13
N ILE A 163 18.97 -15.11 -8.07
CA ILE A 163 18.80 -16.49 -7.60
C ILE A 163 17.54 -17.05 -8.26
N THR A 164 17.71 -17.83 -9.31
CA THR A 164 16.62 -18.44 -10.09
C THR A 164 16.00 -19.65 -9.40
N ALA A 165 16.76 -20.32 -8.52
CA ALA A 165 16.28 -21.44 -7.73
C ALA A 165 15.37 -20.97 -6.57
N ASN A 166 14.50 -21.86 -6.13
CA ASN A 166 13.69 -21.72 -4.92
C ASN A 166 14.22 -22.65 -3.80
N PHE A 167 13.67 -22.50 -2.60
CA PHE A 167 14.09 -23.33 -1.47
C PHE A 167 13.67 -24.81 -1.61
N ARG A 168 12.59 -25.10 -2.34
CA ARG A 168 12.15 -26.48 -2.58
C ARG A 168 13.13 -27.22 -3.50
N GLU A 169 13.62 -26.57 -4.56
CA GLU A 169 14.63 -27.14 -5.49
C GLU A 169 16.00 -27.24 -4.84
N GLY A 170 16.27 -26.37 -3.88
CA GLY A 170 17.59 -26.18 -3.28
C GLY A 170 18.44 -25.19 -4.05
N LEU A 171 19.31 -24.47 -3.33
CA LEU A 171 20.21 -23.47 -3.90
C LEU A 171 21.55 -24.11 -4.27
N SER A 172 22.14 -23.65 -5.37
CA SER A 172 23.55 -23.96 -5.66
C SER A 172 24.48 -23.28 -4.66
N VAL A 173 25.71 -23.73 -4.54
CA VAL A 173 26.70 -23.17 -3.61
C VAL A 173 26.88 -21.65 -3.84
N LEU A 174 26.98 -21.24 -5.12
CA LEU A 174 27.11 -19.83 -5.47
C LEU A 174 25.87 -19.02 -5.09
N GLN A 175 24.68 -19.52 -5.39
CA GLN A 175 23.41 -18.89 -5.03
C GLN A 175 23.23 -18.79 -3.50
N TYR A 176 23.65 -19.81 -2.77
CA TYR A 176 23.67 -19.78 -1.31
C TYR A 176 24.60 -18.67 -0.80
N PHE A 177 25.81 -18.57 -1.35
CA PHE A 177 26.77 -17.53 -0.97
C PHE A 177 26.24 -16.13 -1.25
N ILE A 178 25.63 -15.89 -2.42
CA ILE A 178 24.94 -14.62 -2.76
C ILE A 178 23.84 -14.32 -1.74
N SER A 179 23.08 -15.32 -1.36
CA SER A 179 22.00 -15.22 -0.38
C SER A 179 22.49 -14.77 1.01
N THR A 180 23.71 -15.13 1.40
CA THR A 180 24.28 -14.74 2.70
C THR A 180 24.51 -13.24 2.84
N HIS A 181 24.72 -12.50 1.73
CA HIS A 181 24.84 -11.04 1.76
C HIS A 181 23.54 -10.39 2.24
N GLY A 182 22.39 -10.85 1.73
CA GLY A 182 21.08 -10.37 2.17
C GLY A 182 20.80 -10.71 3.64
N ALA A 183 21.14 -11.93 4.07
CA ALA A 183 20.98 -12.33 5.47
C ALA A 183 21.86 -11.48 6.42
N ARG A 184 23.13 -11.27 6.07
CA ARG A 184 24.04 -10.41 6.85
C ARG A 184 23.53 -8.97 6.95
N LYS A 185 23.06 -8.40 5.83
CA LYS A 185 22.44 -7.07 5.81
C LYS A 185 21.24 -7.01 6.73
N GLY A 186 20.33 -7.98 6.63
CA GLY A 186 19.14 -8.04 7.49
C GLY A 186 19.48 -8.09 8.98
N LEU A 187 20.46 -8.90 9.38
CA LEU A 187 20.94 -8.99 10.77
C LEU A 187 21.55 -7.66 11.25
N ALA A 188 22.42 -7.06 10.45
CA ALA A 188 23.04 -5.77 10.78
C ALA A 188 22.01 -4.64 10.85
N ASP A 189 21.09 -4.56 9.87
CA ASP A 189 20.02 -3.57 9.85
C ASP A 189 19.11 -3.70 11.07
N THR A 190 18.76 -4.92 11.47
CA THR A 190 17.93 -5.15 12.66
C THR A 190 18.62 -4.63 13.92
N ALA A 191 19.90 -4.94 14.11
CA ALA A 191 20.66 -4.51 15.28
C ALA A 191 20.81 -2.99 15.37
N LEU A 192 21.17 -2.33 14.26
CA LEU A 192 21.42 -0.90 14.22
C LEU A 192 20.13 -0.06 14.23
N LYS A 193 19.12 -0.47 13.44
CA LYS A 193 17.86 0.27 13.35
C LYS A 193 17.02 0.17 14.60
N THR A 194 17.12 -0.92 15.36
CA THR A 194 16.42 -1.05 16.65
C THR A 194 16.87 0.03 17.63
N ALA A 195 18.18 0.27 17.74
CA ALA A 195 18.73 1.33 18.57
C ALA A 195 18.27 2.73 18.10
N ASN A 196 18.29 2.99 16.78
CA ASN A 196 17.85 4.26 16.20
C ASN A 196 16.35 4.50 16.44
N SER A 197 15.52 3.47 16.31
CA SER A 197 14.07 3.55 16.59
C SER A 197 13.80 3.87 18.05
N GLY A 198 14.52 3.24 18.98
CA GLY A 198 14.38 3.53 20.41
C GLY A 198 14.82 4.96 20.76
N TYR A 199 15.92 5.43 20.18
CA TYR A 199 16.39 6.81 20.36
C TYR A 199 15.41 7.84 19.76
N LEU A 200 14.86 7.56 18.57
CA LEU A 200 13.83 8.41 17.97
C LEU A 200 12.58 8.50 18.86
N THR A 201 12.11 7.38 19.36
CA THR A 201 10.94 7.34 20.27
C THR A 201 11.17 8.17 21.52
N ARG A 202 12.35 8.03 22.15
CA ARG A 202 12.72 8.84 23.32
C ARG A 202 12.69 10.33 22.99
N ARG A 203 13.34 10.76 21.89
CA ARG A 203 13.36 12.16 21.49
C ARG A 203 11.96 12.71 21.20
N LEU A 204 11.11 11.92 20.55
CA LEU A 204 9.73 12.31 20.29
C LEU A 204 8.97 12.50 21.60
N CYS A 205 9.10 11.58 22.56
CA CYS A 205 8.47 11.71 23.87
C CYS A 205 8.97 12.97 24.62
N ASP A 206 10.29 13.22 24.63
CA ASP A 206 10.88 14.38 25.31
C ASP A 206 10.36 15.72 24.72
N VAL A 207 10.16 15.79 23.40
CA VAL A 207 9.65 17.01 22.73
C VAL A 207 8.14 17.17 22.90
N SER A 208 7.40 16.07 22.93
CA SER A 208 5.93 16.10 22.91
C SER A 208 5.28 15.98 24.29
N MET A 209 6.05 15.84 25.36
CA MET A 209 5.50 15.60 26.71
C MET A 209 4.61 16.75 27.22
N ASP A 210 4.85 17.97 26.77
CA ASP A 210 4.07 19.16 27.15
C ASP A 210 2.76 19.29 26.35
N SER A 211 2.57 18.46 25.33
CA SER A 211 1.32 18.44 24.53
C SER A 211 0.23 17.66 25.25
N VAL A 212 -0.40 18.32 26.22
CA VAL A 212 -1.49 17.79 27.04
C VAL A 212 -2.77 18.57 26.74
N ILE A 213 -3.93 17.92 26.86
CA ILE A 213 -5.21 18.58 26.71
C ILE A 213 -5.54 19.40 27.96
N ASN A 214 -5.40 20.70 27.89
CA ASN A 214 -5.59 21.60 29.04
C ASN A 214 -6.98 22.29 29.06
N ILE A 215 -7.51 22.65 27.89
CA ILE A 215 -8.76 23.38 27.72
C ILE A 215 -9.69 22.62 26.75
N GLU A 216 -10.99 22.87 26.85
CA GLU A 216 -11.97 22.25 25.94
C GLU A 216 -11.98 22.92 24.57
N ASP A 217 -11.98 24.25 24.52
CA ASP A 217 -12.01 25.02 23.28
C ASP A 217 -11.09 26.25 23.41
N CYS A 218 -10.27 26.49 22.41
CA CYS A 218 -9.40 27.67 22.32
C CYS A 218 -10.08 28.85 21.58
N GLY A 219 -11.21 28.62 20.92
CA GLY A 219 -11.94 29.67 20.18
C GLY A 219 -11.28 30.09 18.85
N THR A 220 -10.29 29.36 18.35
CA THR A 220 -9.63 29.73 17.08
C THR A 220 -10.59 29.70 15.90
N SER A 221 -10.39 30.63 14.97
CA SER A 221 -11.07 30.69 13.66
C SER A 221 -10.20 30.03 12.56
N GLU A 222 -8.95 29.69 12.85
CA GLU A 222 -8.06 29.10 11.88
C GLU A 222 -8.38 27.63 11.65
N SER A 223 -8.18 27.18 10.42
CA SER A 223 -8.50 25.82 9.98
C SER A 223 -7.48 25.31 8.97
N ILE A 224 -7.46 23.99 8.80
CA ILE A 224 -6.67 23.33 7.76
C ILE A 224 -7.63 22.70 6.75
N THR A 225 -7.39 22.96 5.45
CA THR A 225 -8.12 22.31 4.37
C THR A 225 -7.51 20.93 4.14
N VAL A 226 -8.32 19.89 4.22
CA VAL A 226 -7.93 18.51 3.99
C VAL A 226 -8.57 17.99 2.71
N THR A 227 -7.75 17.33 1.88
CA THR A 227 -8.15 16.65 0.64
C THR A 227 -7.76 15.18 0.71
N SER A 228 -8.24 14.34 -0.18
CA SER A 228 -7.73 12.96 -0.34
C SER A 228 -6.24 12.99 -0.71
N ILE A 229 -5.47 12.00 -0.24
CA ILE A 229 -4.07 11.81 -0.68
C ILE A 229 -4.08 10.86 -1.87
N ILE A 230 -3.61 11.37 -2.99
CA ILE A 230 -3.48 10.63 -4.24
C ILE A 230 -2.00 10.59 -4.60
N ASP A 231 -1.48 9.42 -4.91
CA ASP A 231 -0.10 9.23 -5.37
C ASP A 231 -0.08 8.15 -6.45
N GLY A 232 0.61 8.44 -7.57
CA GLY A 232 0.72 7.52 -8.69
C GLY A 232 -0.63 7.08 -9.30
N GLY A 233 -1.68 7.94 -9.18
CA GLY A 233 -3.02 7.66 -9.68
C GLY A 233 -3.90 6.79 -8.78
N GLU A 234 -3.39 6.32 -7.65
CA GLU A 234 -4.20 5.64 -6.64
C GLU A 234 -4.52 6.57 -5.47
N ILE A 235 -5.76 6.48 -4.98
CA ILE A 235 -6.14 7.13 -3.72
C ILE A 235 -5.53 6.30 -2.58
N ILE A 236 -4.38 6.76 -2.06
CA ILE A 236 -3.72 6.11 -0.92
C ILE A 236 -4.58 6.24 0.33
N GLN A 237 -5.13 7.44 0.55
CA GLN A 237 -5.96 7.70 1.70
C GLN A 237 -7.16 8.58 1.29
N PRO A 238 -8.39 8.06 1.35
CA PRO A 238 -9.59 8.83 1.04
C PRO A 238 -9.81 9.96 2.05
N LEU A 239 -10.57 10.97 1.65
CA LEU A 239 -10.89 12.11 2.52
C LEU A 239 -11.54 11.66 3.83
N THR A 240 -12.44 10.70 3.77
CA THR A 240 -13.17 10.14 4.92
C THR A 240 -12.25 9.60 6.01
N ASP A 241 -11.19 8.88 5.66
CA ASP A 241 -10.22 8.36 6.63
C ASP A 241 -9.39 9.46 7.29
N ARG A 242 -9.19 10.60 6.60
CA ARG A 242 -8.41 11.72 7.12
C ARG A 242 -9.19 12.64 8.06
N ILE A 243 -10.49 12.72 7.88
CA ILE A 243 -11.37 13.58 8.66
C ILE A 243 -12.07 12.86 9.81
N LEU A 244 -12.02 11.53 9.84
CA LEU A 244 -12.59 10.72 10.92
C LEU A 244 -12.09 11.18 12.29
N GLY A 245 -13.01 11.48 13.19
CA GLY A 245 -12.71 11.93 14.54
C GLY A 245 -12.19 13.37 14.65
N ARG A 246 -12.15 14.12 13.54
CA ARG A 246 -11.81 15.55 13.54
C ARG A 246 -13.03 16.41 13.79
N VAL A 247 -12.79 17.64 14.22
CA VAL A 247 -13.83 18.65 14.45
C VAL A 247 -13.84 19.60 13.28
N ILE A 248 -15.04 19.86 12.72
CA ILE A 248 -15.20 20.76 11.58
C ILE A 248 -15.03 22.22 12.00
N ALA A 249 -14.40 23.00 11.11
CA ALA A 249 -14.17 24.42 11.30
C ALA A 249 -15.22 25.29 10.61
N GLU A 250 -15.87 24.81 9.55
CA GLU A 250 -16.91 25.48 8.79
C GLU A 250 -18.15 24.56 8.70
N PRO A 251 -19.36 25.10 8.67
CA PRO A 251 -20.57 24.29 8.57
C PRO A 251 -20.61 23.56 7.24
N ILE A 252 -21.06 22.31 7.24
CA ILE A 252 -21.28 21.54 6.01
C ILE A 252 -22.73 21.77 5.59
N LEU A 253 -22.90 22.26 4.36
CA LEU A 253 -24.22 22.53 3.77
C LEU A 253 -24.55 21.42 2.76
N ASP A 254 -25.84 21.11 2.68
CA ASP A 254 -26.36 20.24 1.61
C ASP A 254 -26.44 21.03 0.28
N ASN A 255 -26.64 20.31 -0.81
CA ASN A 255 -26.85 20.91 -2.15
C ASN A 255 -28.01 21.91 -2.21
N GLU A 256 -28.94 21.87 -1.24
CA GLU A 256 -30.06 22.81 -1.07
C GLU A 256 -29.73 24.01 -0.17
N GLY A 257 -28.49 24.08 0.37
CA GLY A 257 -28.03 25.14 1.29
C GLY A 257 -28.49 24.96 2.75
N LYS A 258 -29.01 23.77 3.11
CA LYS A 258 -29.38 23.42 4.49
C LYS A 258 -28.14 22.96 5.25
N GLU A 259 -27.98 23.46 6.48
CA GLU A 259 -26.88 23.02 7.37
C GLU A 259 -27.12 21.59 7.82
N LEU A 260 -26.19 20.69 7.42
CA LEU A 260 -26.15 19.29 7.84
C LEU A 260 -25.36 19.10 9.13
N PHE A 261 -24.19 19.73 9.20
CA PHE A 261 -23.33 19.68 10.36
C PHE A 261 -22.90 21.08 10.79
N ALA A 262 -23.13 21.38 12.06
CA ALA A 262 -22.77 22.68 12.66
C ALA A 262 -21.28 22.79 12.93
N ILE A 263 -20.77 24.02 12.99
CA ILE A 263 -19.38 24.30 13.38
C ILE A 263 -19.09 23.65 14.74
N ASN A 264 -17.85 23.15 14.89
CA ASN A 264 -17.38 22.46 16.09
C ASN A 264 -18.03 21.09 16.37
N THR A 265 -18.71 20.49 15.42
CA THR A 265 -19.17 19.10 15.49
C THR A 265 -18.01 18.16 15.21
N MET A 266 -17.86 17.11 16.02
CA MET A 266 -16.92 16.03 15.78
C MET A 266 -17.51 15.06 14.74
N LEU A 267 -16.74 14.71 13.73
CA LEU A 267 -17.15 13.76 12.69
C LEU A 267 -16.95 12.34 13.19
N ASP A 268 -18.05 11.63 13.34
CA ASP A 268 -18.08 10.19 13.58
C ASP A 268 -18.29 9.40 12.27
N GLU A 269 -18.38 8.11 12.36
CA GLU A 269 -18.53 7.24 11.20
C GLU A 269 -19.86 7.45 10.47
N ASP A 270 -20.95 7.70 11.20
CA ASP A 270 -22.27 7.96 10.60
C ASP A 270 -22.26 9.29 9.81
N ALA A 271 -21.53 10.29 10.31
CA ALA A 271 -21.33 11.55 9.59
C ALA A 271 -20.48 11.36 8.31
N LEU A 272 -19.52 10.43 8.31
CA LEU A 272 -18.70 10.15 7.13
C LEU A 272 -19.50 9.52 6.00
N ASP A 273 -20.45 8.64 6.30
CA ASP A 273 -21.32 8.03 5.28
C ASP A 273 -22.12 9.13 4.53
N VAL A 274 -22.62 10.13 5.26
CA VAL A 274 -23.31 11.29 4.66
C VAL A 274 -22.35 12.18 3.83
N ILE A 275 -21.13 12.40 4.32
CA ILE A 275 -20.13 13.21 3.60
C ILE A 275 -19.66 12.51 2.31
N ASP A 276 -19.57 11.19 2.31
CA ASP A 276 -19.20 10.43 1.10
C ASP A 276 -20.29 10.49 0.04
N GLU A 277 -21.57 10.50 0.43
CA GLU A 277 -22.72 10.74 -0.48
C GLU A 277 -22.69 12.13 -1.12
N LEU A 278 -22.19 13.15 -0.41
CA LEU A 278 -22.04 14.51 -0.91
C LEU A 278 -20.88 14.71 -1.88
N ASN A 279 -20.00 13.71 -2.03
CA ASN A 279 -18.83 13.75 -2.92
C ASN A 279 -17.92 14.98 -2.74
N LEU A 280 -17.69 15.42 -1.51
CA LEU A 280 -16.83 16.58 -1.23
C LEU A 280 -15.37 16.28 -1.55
N SER A 281 -14.70 17.16 -2.29
CA SER A 281 -13.28 17.04 -2.63
C SER A 281 -12.35 17.53 -1.51
N SER A 282 -12.82 18.46 -0.68
CA SER A 282 -12.06 19.05 0.42
C SER A 282 -12.96 19.46 1.57
N LEU A 283 -12.41 19.47 2.78
CA LEU A 283 -13.11 19.91 3.99
C LEU A 283 -12.16 20.71 4.89
N LYS A 284 -12.69 21.74 5.55
CA LYS A 284 -11.95 22.51 6.55
C LYS A 284 -12.18 21.96 7.94
N ILE A 285 -11.08 21.53 8.57
CA ILE A 285 -11.09 20.93 9.91
C ILE A 285 -10.23 21.72 10.88
N ARG A 286 -10.54 21.60 12.17
CA ARG A 286 -9.66 22.09 13.25
C ARG A 286 -8.48 21.14 13.42
N SER A 287 -7.31 21.71 13.75
CA SER A 287 -6.07 20.94 13.92
C SER A 287 -5.31 21.40 15.16
N PRO A 288 -4.53 20.49 15.80
CA PRO A 288 -3.57 20.89 16.82
C PRO A 288 -2.54 21.94 16.35
N MET A 289 -2.26 21.98 15.03
CA MET A 289 -1.27 22.91 14.44
C MET A 289 -1.75 24.36 14.41
N THR A 290 -3.07 24.56 14.34
CA THR A 290 -3.71 25.89 14.34
C THR A 290 -4.41 26.20 15.68
N CYS A 291 -4.02 25.46 16.74
CA CYS A 291 -4.60 25.66 18.06
C CYS A 291 -4.01 26.90 18.74
N ASP A 292 -4.87 27.79 19.21
CA ASP A 292 -4.50 29.04 19.88
C ASP A 292 -4.43 28.91 21.43
N ALA A 293 -4.20 27.68 21.91
CA ALA A 293 -3.99 27.42 23.33
C ALA A 293 -2.60 27.87 23.76
N SER A 294 -2.50 28.62 24.86
CA SER A 294 -1.21 29.12 25.39
C SER A 294 -0.29 28.02 25.87
N ILE A 295 -0.82 26.90 26.37
CA ILE A 295 -0.08 25.71 26.81
C ILE A 295 -0.87 24.48 26.41
N GLY A 296 -0.18 23.51 25.78
CA GLY A 296 -0.79 22.26 25.36
C GLY A 296 -1.72 22.43 24.15
N VAL A 297 -2.79 21.65 24.08
CA VAL A 297 -3.77 21.64 22.98
C VAL A 297 -5.18 21.63 23.55
N CYS A 298 -6.15 22.19 22.84
CA CYS A 298 -7.56 22.09 23.24
C CYS A 298 -8.21 20.81 22.72
N ALA A 299 -9.27 20.35 23.40
CA ALA A 299 -9.95 19.11 23.03
C ALA A 299 -10.59 19.17 21.64
N LYS A 300 -11.20 20.29 21.25
CA LYS A 300 -11.80 20.45 19.92
C LYS A 300 -10.79 20.48 18.77
N CYS A 301 -9.60 21.06 18.96
CA CYS A 301 -8.55 21.04 17.95
C CYS A 301 -7.90 19.66 17.81
N TYR A 302 -7.83 18.88 18.87
CA TYR A 302 -7.35 17.51 18.82
C TYR A 302 -8.39 16.56 18.22
N GLY A 303 -9.63 16.61 18.73
CA GLY A 303 -10.73 15.79 18.27
C GLY A 303 -10.96 14.53 19.12
N ARG A 304 -11.16 13.40 18.45
CA ARG A 304 -11.57 12.12 19.04
C ARG A 304 -10.45 11.42 19.82
N ASP A 305 -10.78 10.89 20.97
CA ASP A 305 -9.98 9.87 21.64
C ASP A 305 -10.14 8.53 20.91
N LEU A 306 -9.04 8.04 20.32
CA LEU A 306 -9.04 6.80 19.53
C LEU A 306 -9.34 5.55 20.35
N ALA A 307 -9.09 5.57 21.66
CA ALA A 307 -9.35 4.43 22.55
C ALA A 307 -10.83 4.33 22.92
N ARG A 308 -11.51 5.47 23.12
CA ARG A 308 -12.87 5.52 23.65
C ARG A 308 -13.93 5.95 22.64
N GLY A 309 -13.53 6.58 21.53
CA GLY A 309 -14.42 6.96 20.44
C GLY A 309 -15.23 8.25 20.65
N HIS A 310 -15.03 8.96 21.75
CA HIS A 310 -15.64 10.28 22.02
C HIS A 310 -14.57 11.38 22.01
N LEU A 311 -15.00 12.64 22.17
CA LEU A 311 -14.09 13.77 22.27
C LEU A 311 -13.11 13.56 23.44
N VAL A 312 -11.85 13.89 23.22
CA VAL A 312 -10.76 13.70 24.19
C VAL A 312 -11.02 14.48 25.46
N HIS A 313 -10.70 13.89 26.62
CA HIS A 313 -10.85 14.52 27.93
C HIS A 313 -9.66 15.41 28.29
N ARG A 314 -9.90 16.39 29.15
CA ARG A 314 -8.84 17.21 29.75
C ARG A 314 -7.89 16.33 30.58
N GLY A 315 -6.60 16.61 30.48
CA GLY A 315 -5.55 15.88 31.17
C GLY A 315 -4.92 14.75 30.39
N GLU A 316 -5.43 14.41 29.18
CA GLU A 316 -4.83 13.39 28.33
C GLU A 316 -3.52 13.87 27.73
N ALA A 317 -2.45 13.07 27.89
CA ALA A 317 -1.11 13.35 27.36
C ALA A 317 -0.98 12.90 25.90
N VAL A 318 -1.66 13.60 25.00
CA VAL A 318 -1.77 13.22 23.59
C VAL A 318 -0.44 13.22 22.84
N GLY A 319 0.49 14.05 23.25
CA GLY A 319 1.83 14.10 22.66
C GLY A 319 2.62 12.82 22.93
N VAL A 320 2.62 12.33 24.16
CA VAL A 320 3.28 11.06 24.51
C VAL A 320 2.61 9.87 23.83
N VAL A 321 1.28 9.83 23.77
CA VAL A 321 0.52 8.80 23.05
C VAL A 321 0.93 8.77 21.57
N ALA A 322 1.02 9.93 20.92
CA ALA A 322 1.46 10.04 19.53
C ALA A 322 2.92 9.56 19.35
N ALA A 323 3.84 9.99 20.22
CA ALA A 323 5.24 9.60 20.16
C ALA A 323 5.45 8.09 20.29
N GLN A 324 4.74 7.46 21.23
CA GLN A 324 4.77 6.01 21.43
C GLN A 324 4.14 5.26 20.27
N SER A 325 3.04 5.75 19.71
CA SER A 325 2.35 5.14 18.54
C SER A 325 3.21 5.22 17.27
N ILE A 326 4.05 6.24 17.12
CA ILE A 326 5.01 6.38 16.01
C ILE A 326 6.22 5.49 16.25
N GLY A 327 6.70 5.38 17.49
CA GLY A 327 7.93 4.68 17.84
C GLY A 327 7.80 3.16 17.90
N GLU A 328 6.68 2.64 18.34
CA GLU A 328 6.44 1.19 18.45
C GLU A 328 6.59 0.46 17.13
N PRO A 329 5.90 0.86 16.03
CA PRO A 329 6.04 0.15 14.76
C PRO A 329 7.45 0.30 14.15
N GLY A 330 8.20 1.32 14.49
CA GLY A 330 9.59 1.49 14.05
C GLY A 330 10.46 0.30 14.42
N THR A 331 10.33 -0.23 15.62
CA THR A 331 11.04 -1.42 16.07
C THR A 331 10.57 -2.69 15.34
N GLN A 332 9.26 -2.85 15.09
CA GLN A 332 8.72 -3.99 14.36
C GLN A 332 9.08 -3.97 12.86
N LEU A 333 9.07 -2.82 12.22
CA LEU A 333 9.47 -2.67 10.82
C LEU A 333 10.93 -3.07 10.58
N THR A 334 11.83 -2.80 11.54
CA THR A 334 13.22 -3.24 11.46
C THR A 334 13.37 -4.76 11.53
N MET A 335 12.52 -5.44 12.30
CA MET A 335 12.48 -6.90 12.37
C MET A 335 11.87 -7.53 11.11
N ARG A 336 10.89 -6.88 10.46
CA ARG A 336 10.25 -7.39 9.23
C ARG A 336 11.18 -7.44 8.02
N THR A 337 12.13 -6.51 7.88
CA THR A 337 13.12 -6.54 6.79
C THR A 337 13.99 -7.78 6.82
N PHE A 338 14.22 -8.37 7.97
CA PHE A 338 14.95 -9.64 8.12
C PHE A 338 14.18 -10.82 7.50
N HIS A 339 12.86 -10.88 7.66
CA HIS A 339 12.03 -11.98 7.15
C HIS A 339 11.92 -12.02 5.61
N ILE A 340 12.14 -10.90 4.92
CA ILE A 340 12.16 -10.83 3.45
C ILE A 340 13.52 -11.30 2.90
N GLY A 341 14.54 -11.46 3.75
CA GLY A 341 15.81 -12.06 3.39
C GLY A 341 16.67 -11.23 2.42
N GLY A 342 16.47 -9.92 2.38
CA GLY A 342 17.24 -9.00 1.51
C GLY A 342 16.90 -9.11 0.02
N ALA A 343 15.79 -9.78 -0.35
CA ALA A 343 15.30 -9.76 -1.72
C ALA A 343 14.93 -8.31 -2.12
N ALA A 344 15.45 -7.86 -3.24
CA ALA A 344 15.15 -6.55 -3.77
C ALA A 344 13.75 -6.56 -4.41
N SER A 345 12.91 -5.60 -4.05
CA SER A 345 11.70 -5.24 -4.79
C SER A 345 11.93 -3.85 -5.37
N SER A 346 12.17 -3.76 -6.66
CA SER A 346 12.08 -2.48 -7.37
C SER A 346 10.66 -2.34 -7.89
N ALA A 347 9.96 -1.29 -7.51
CA ALA A 347 8.88 -0.79 -8.33
C ALA A 347 9.55 -0.24 -9.60
N SER A 348 9.30 -0.83 -10.75
CA SER A 348 9.63 -0.21 -12.03
C SER A 348 8.77 1.05 -12.11
N GLU A 349 9.39 2.23 -12.13
CA GLU A 349 8.71 3.43 -12.57
C GLU A 349 8.46 3.21 -14.07
N ASP A 350 7.22 2.93 -14.44
CA ASP A 350 6.81 2.90 -15.83
C ASP A 350 6.98 4.31 -16.39
N ASN A 351 7.79 4.45 -17.46
CA ASN A 351 7.99 5.72 -18.16
C ASN A 351 6.73 6.17 -18.94
N ALA A 352 5.62 5.47 -18.79
CA ALA A 352 4.34 5.77 -19.40
C ALA A 352 3.24 5.74 -18.35
N ILE A 353 2.33 6.69 -18.42
CA ILE A 353 1.17 6.79 -17.54
C ILE A 353 -0.01 6.09 -18.22
N PHE A 354 -0.56 5.06 -17.58
CA PHE A 354 -1.74 4.33 -18.01
C PHE A 354 -2.87 4.56 -17.01
N ASN A 355 -4.12 4.67 -17.48
CA ASN A 355 -5.25 4.67 -16.58
C ASN A 355 -5.54 3.25 -16.07
N LYS A 356 -5.95 3.15 -14.80
CA LYS A 356 -6.34 1.87 -14.19
C LYS A 356 -7.85 1.67 -14.16
N ASN A 357 -8.61 2.75 -14.22
CA ASN A 357 -10.07 2.73 -14.20
C ASN A 357 -10.63 3.51 -15.39
N PRO A 358 -11.78 3.12 -15.95
CA PRO A 358 -12.44 3.90 -17.00
C PRO A 358 -12.96 5.23 -16.42
N GLY A 359 -12.90 6.31 -17.22
CA GLY A 359 -13.38 7.62 -16.78
C GLY A 359 -13.03 8.74 -17.74
N VAL A 360 -13.45 9.96 -17.41
CA VAL A 360 -13.21 11.17 -18.21
C VAL A 360 -11.92 11.84 -17.74
N VAL A 361 -11.02 12.10 -18.70
CA VAL A 361 -9.77 12.84 -18.44
C VAL A 361 -10.03 14.31 -18.33
N SER A 362 -9.42 14.94 -17.33
CA SER A 362 -9.32 16.41 -17.22
C SER A 362 -7.90 16.82 -16.88
N PHE A 363 -7.41 17.82 -17.56
CA PHE A 363 -6.08 18.40 -17.32
C PHE A 363 -6.18 19.64 -16.44
N SER A 364 -5.17 19.87 -15.59
CA SER A 364 -5.12 21.08 -14.76
C SER A 364 -4.92 22.33 -15.59
N ASP A 365 -5.48 23.48 -15.16
CA ASP A 365 -5.34 24.79 -15.80
C ASP A 365 -3.86 25.24 -15.94
N ASP A 366 -2.98 24.73 -15.09
CA ASP A 366 -1.54 24.98 -15.12
C ASP A 366 -0.80 24.19 -16.20
N MET A 367 -1.45 23.23 -16.86
CA MET A 367 -0.83 22.42 -17.89
C MET A 367 -0.73 23.19 -19.20
N LYS A 368 0.51 23.42 -19.64
CA LYS A 368 0.81 24.04 -20.94
C LYS A 368 1.42 22.97 -21.85
N THR A 369 0.88 22.86 -23.06
CA THR A 369 1.37 21.96 -24.10
C THR A 369 1.92 22.74 -25.28
N VAL A 370 2.87 22.15 -25.98
CA VAL A 370 3.42 22.65 -27.24
C VAL A 370 3.43 21.52 -28.25
N THR A 371 2.93 21.78 -29.46
CA THR A 371 2.91 20.79 -30.53
C THR A 371 4.30 20.62 -31.11
N ASN A 372 4.83 19.40 -31.11
CA ASN A 372 6.12 19.04 -31.71
C ASN A 372 6.02 18.96 -33.26
N LYS A 373 7.17 18.82 -33.90
CA LYS A 373 7.27 18.65 -35.39
C LYS A 373 6.45 17.45 -35.89
N ASP A 374 6.28 16.44 -35.07
CA ASP A 374 5.51 15.21 -35.34
C ASP A 374 3.99 15.37 -35.06
N LYS A 375 3.51 16.58 -34.77
CA LYS A 375 2.13 16.94 -34.44
C LYS A 375 1.64 16.31 -33.11
N LEU A 376 2.55 15.93 -32.23
CA LEU A 376 2.23 15.42 -30.89
C LEU A 376 2.29 16.56 -29.87
N GLU A 377 1.40 16.55 -28.89
CA GLU A 377 1.39 17.52 -27.80
C GLU A 377 2.39 17.12 -26.71
N VAL A 378 3.32 18.01 -26.42
CA VAL A 378 4.36 17.82 -25.40
C VAL A 378 4.11 18.77 -24.24
N VAL A 379 4.13 18.24 -23.02
CA VAL A 379 3.91 19.02 -21.78
C VAL A 379 5.16 19.84 -21.47
N VAL A 380 4.99 21.15 -21.32
CA VAL A 380 6.07 22.10 -20.99
C VAL A 380 5.93 22.74 -19.61
N SER A 381 4.97 22.31 -18.81
CA SER A 381 4.79 22.74 -17.42
C SER A 381 5.39 21.72 -16.45
N ARG A 382 5.93 22.21 -15.29
CA ARG A 382 6.54 21.34 -14.27
C ARG A 382 5.52 20.77 -13.27
N ASN A 383 4.34 21.37 -13.17
CA ASN A 383 3.29 21.01 -12.22
C ASN A 383 2.01 20.57 -12.94
N ALA A 384 2.14 19.99 -14.12
CA ALA A 384 1.01 19.45 -14.85
C ALA A 384 0.38 18.26 -14.10
N MET A 385 -0.93 18.33 -13.93
CA MET A 385 -1.71 17.23 -13.34
C MET A 385 -2.77 16.78 -14.33
N CYS A 386 -2.94 15.47 -14.42
CA CYS A 386 -4.00 14.81 -15.17
C CYS A 386 -4.92 14.12 -14.14
N SER A 387 -6.20 14.38 -14.20
CA SER A 387 -7.20 13.77 -13.31
C SER A 387 -8.19 12.95 -14.13
N ILE A 388 -8.56 11.79 -13.64
CA ILE A 388 -9.60 10.94 -14.23
C ILE A 388 -10.79 10.95 -13.28
N SER A 389 -11.96 11.31 -13.80
CA SER A 389 -13.20 11.40 -13.03
C SER A 389 -14.25 10.40 -13.52
N ASP A 390 -15.06 9.92 -12.59
CA ASP A 390 -16.23 9.08 -12.88
C ASP A 390 -17.38 9.91 -13.50
N ALA A 391 -18.39 9.23 -13.98
CA ALA A 391 -19.62 9.84 -14.52
C ALA A 391 -20.30 10.84 -13.57
N ASN A 392 -20.05 10.75 -12.27
CA ASN A 392 -20.55 11.64 -11.23
C ASN A 392 -19.63 12.85 -10.95
N GLY A 393 -18.51 13.00 -11.67
CA GLY A 393 -17.53 14.07 -11.45
C GLY A 393 -16.57 13.86 -10.28
N LYS A 394 -16.61 12.68 -9.63
CA LYS A 394 -15.67 12.31 -8.56
C LYS A 394 -14.31 11.90 -9.17
N ILE A 395 -13.23 12.53 -8.72
CA ILE A 395 -11.87 12.17 -9.16
C ILE A 395 -11.55 10.79 -8.61
N ILE A 396 -11.27 9.81 -9.51
CA ILE A 396 -10.88 8.46 -9.19
C ILE A 396 -9.35 8.32 -9.18
N GLU A 397 -8.70 8.97 -10.15
CA GLU A 397 -7.26 8.89 -10.34
C GLU A 397 -6.68 10.26 -10.61
N GLN A 398 -5.43 10.48 -10.17
CA GLN A 398 -4.72 11.71 -10.45
C GLN A 398 -3.23 11.42 -10.67
N TYR A 399 -2.69 11.89 -11.78
CA TYR A 399 -1.30 11.67 -12.17
C TYR A 399 -0.56 12.99 -12.34
N LYS A 400 0.67 13.04 -11.86
CA LYS A 400 1.57 14.13 -12.19
C LYS A 400 2.24 13.81 -13.52
N VAL A 401 2.00 14.67 -14.52
CA VAL A 401 2.61 14.50 -15.85
C VAL A 401 3.98 15.19 -15.88
N PRO A 402 5.06 14.44 -16.17
CA PRO A 402 6.40 15.01 -16.18
C PRO A 402 6.60 16.02 -17.31
N TYR A 403 7.51 16.97 -17.09
CA TYR A 403 7.94 17.89 -18.15
C TYR A 403 8.57 17.10 -19.32
N GLY A 404 8.13 17.38 -20.52
CA GLY A 404 8.60 16.70 -21.73
C GLY A 404 7.80 15.45 -22.12
N ALA A 405 6.82 15.05 -21.32
CA ALA A 405 5.94 13.93 -21.65
C ALA A 405 5.07 14.25 -22.87
N VAL A 406 4.89 13.26 -23.73
CA VAL A 406 4.02 13.33 -24.92
C VAL A 406 2.63 12.87 -24.50
N LEU A 407 1.61 13.70 -24.72
CA LEU A 407 0.21 13.33 -24.48
C LEU A 407 -0.32 12.51 -25.65
N GLU A 408 -0.94 11.39 -25.35
CA GLU A 408 -1.62 10.52 -26.33
C GLU A 408 -3.14 10.66 -26.29
N VAL A 409 -3.65 11.40 -25.30
CA VAL A 409 -5.09 11.61 -25.08
C VAL A 409 -5.39 13.10 -24.99
N ALA A 410 -6.52 13.53 -25.57
CA ALA A 410 -6.99 14.91 -25.47
C ALA A 410 -7.84 15.13 -24.22
N ASP A 411 -7.99 16.39 -23.79
CA ASP A 411 -8.84 16.79 -22.67
C ASP A 411 -10.31 16.40 -22.90
N SER A 412 -10.98 15.99 -21.83
CA SER A 412 -12.38 15.55 -21.83
C SER A 412 -12.70 14.28 -22.64
N ASN A 413 -11.72 13.44 -22.93
CA ASN A 413 -11.94 12.14 -23.56
C ASN A 413 -12.36 11.08 -22.53
N ASP A 414 -13.34 10.25 -22.91
CA ASP A 414 -13.66 9.03 -22.19
C ASP A 414 -12.57 7.98 -22.43
N LEU A 415 -11.99 7.45 -21.35
CA LEU A 415 -10.99 6.40 -21.41
C LEU A 415 -11.54 5.06 -20.99
N GLU A 416 -11.21 4.03 -21.74
CA GLU A 416 -11.32 2.64 -21.31
C GLU A 416 -10.12 2.27 -20.42
N GLU A 417 -10.26 1.25 -19.57
CA GLU A 417 -9.19 0.76 -18.67
C GLU A 417 -7.94 0.36 -19.46
N GLY A 418 -6.78 0.79 -19.02
CA GLY A 418 -5.47 0.41 -19.57
C GLY A 418 -5.02 1.22 -20.78
N LEU A 419 -5.64 2.36 -21.11
CA LEU A 419 -5.19 3.25 -22.15
C LEU A 419 -3.99 4.10 -21.67
N LYS A 420 -3.06 4.36 -22.59
CA LYS A 420 -1.89 5.19 -22.34
C LYS A 420 -2.25 6.67 -22.43
N ILE A 421 -1.99 7.42 -21.36
CA ILE A 421 -2.29 8.85 -21.26
C ILE A 421 -1.10 9.68 -21.71
N ALA A 422 0.08 9.35 -21.22
CA ALA A 422 1.31 10.08 -21.49
C ALA A 422 2.52 9.14 -21.50
N SER A 423 3.56 9.51 -22.23
CA SER A 423 4.83 8.77 -22.34
C SER A 423 6.05 9.67 -22.29
#